data_36c8380889eefdf4d68bdd0380d7eeb2
#
_entry.id   36c8380889eefdf4d68bdd0380d7eeb2
#
_cell.length_a   1.000
_cell.length_b   1.000
_cell.length_c   1.000
_cell.angle_alpha   90.00
_cell.angle_beta   90.00
_cell.angle_gamma   90.00
#
_symmetry.space_group_name_H-M   'P 1'
#
loop_
_entity.id
_entity.type
_entity.pdbx_description
1 polymer ?
#
loop_
_entity_poly.entity_id
_entity_poly.type
_entity_poly.pdbx_seq_one_letter_code
_entity_poly.pdbx_strand_id
1 'polypeptide(L)'
;MRFIVISLICCSHLLAGVDKDFEQAAGNGRLANEGFVRCRNFVTGWLAHADPNTGLIPRNLSQDKNIWNAQDSAADNNPFMVLTAAITDRPLFEGRMLDMLKTEAKLTSRIGNLPDTYSFSKQRFQSDQPDLARIIFGSAEYAKDGLLPLTEYLGKSP
;
A
#
# COMPACT_ATOMS: atom_id res chain seq x y z
N MET A 1 7.00 -58.53 -26.77
CA MET A 1 6.20 -57.38 -27.27
C MET A 1 5.26 -56.72 -26.23
N ARG A 2 5.21 -57.22 -25.00
CA ARG A 2 4.32 -56.65 -23.92
C ARG A 2 4.97 -55.54 -23.07
N PHE A 3 6.29 -55.44 -23.00
CA PHE A 3 6.98 -54.48 -22.14
C PHE A 3 7.09 -53.06 -22.72
N ILE A 4 7.00 -52.89 -24.04
CA ILE A 4 7.11 -51.58 -24.70
C ILE A 4 5.81 -50.76 -24.52
N VAL A 5 4.64 -51.45 -24.45
CA VAL A 5 3.34 -50.77 -24.31
C VAL A 5 3.17 -50.15 -22.91
N ILE A 6 3.67 -50.79 -21.85
CA ILE A 6 3.56 -50.26 -20.47
C ILE A 6 4.45 -49.04 -20.27
N SER A 7 5.63 -49.00 -20.90
CA SER A 7 6.54 -47.83 -20.82
C SER A 7 5.99 -46.59 -21.52
N LEU A 8 5.30 -46.77 -22.63
CA LEU A 8 4.65 -45.65 -23.35
C LEU A 8 3.44 -45.08 -22.61
N ILE A 9 2.68 -45.92 -21.91
CA ILE A 9 1.53 -45.45 -21.12
C ILE A 9 1.98 -44.65 -19.88
N CYS A 10 3.05 -45.06 -19.21
CA CYS A 10 3.60 -44.31 -18.10
C CYS A 10 4.15 -42.95 -18.53
N CYS A 11 4.83 -42.82 -19.67
CA CYS A 11 5.31 -41.54 -20.19
C CYS A 11 4.17 -40.61 -20.59
N SER A 12 3.10 -41.14 -21.19
CA SER A 12 1.96 -40.27 -21.59
C SER A 12 1.18 -39.71 -20.38
N HIS A 13 1.09 -40.45 -19.27
CA HIS A 13 0.45 -39.95 -18.06
C HIS A 13 1.30 -38.88 -17.33
N LEU A 14 2.62 -39.03 -17.34
CA LEU A 14 3.54 -38.00 -16.81
C LEU A 14 3.46 -36.71 -17.62
N LEU A 15 3.43 -36.77 -18.94
CA LEU A 15 3.31 -35.59 -19.80
C LEU A 15 1.95 -34.89 -19.64
N ALA A 16 0.86 -35.64 -19.53
CA ALA A 16 -0.47 -35.06 -19.33
C ALA A 16 -0.63 -34.39 -17.95
N GLY A 17 0.10 -34.84 -16.92
CA GLY A 17 0.16 -34.19 -15.61
C GLY A 17 0.92 -32.87 -15.67
N VAL A 18 2.07 -32.86 -16.34
CA VAL A 18 2.92 -31.67 -16.53
C VAL A 18 2.15 -30.57 -17.28
N ASP A 19 1.41 -30.91 -18.33
CA ASP A 19 0.62 -29.93 -19.08
C ASP A 19 -0.45 -29.25 -18.21
N LYS A 20 -1.15 -30.02 -17.35
CA LYS A 20 -2.16 -29.47 -16.42
C LYS A 20 -1.53 -28.53 -15.39
N ASP A 21 -0.37 -28.88 -14.87
CA ASP A 21 0.34 -28.06 -13.89
C ASP A 21 0.78 -26.73 -14.53
N PHE A 22 1.25 -26.74 -15.78
CA PHE A 22 1.58 -25.53 -16.52
C PHE A 22 0.34 -24.68 -16.85
N GLU A 23 -0.77 -25.28 -17.24
CA GLU A 23 -2.03 -24.57 -17.45
C GLU A 23 -2.53 -23.91 -16.17
N GLN A 24 -2.46 -24.60 -15.05
CA GLN A 24 -2.82 -24.06 -13.74
C GLN A 24 -1.87 -22.93 -13.34
N ALA A 25 -0.57 -23.10 -13.49
CA ALA A 25 0.41 -22.06 -13.21
C ALA A 25 0.19 -20.80 -14.07
N ALA A 26 -0.09 -20.97 -15.35
CA ALA A 26 -0.44 -19.87 -16.24
C ALA A 26 -1.74 -19.17 -15.83
N GLY A 27 -2.76 -19.95 -15.39
CA GLY A 27 -3.99 -19.43 -14.82
C GLY A 27 -3.75 -18.58 -13.57
N ASN A 28 -3.01 -19.11 -12.63
CA ASN A 28 -2.63 -18.42 -11.40
C ASN A 28 -1.81 -17.14 -11.69
N GLY A 29 -0.89 -17.20 -12.65
CA GLY A 29 -0.12 -16.03 -13.08
C GLY A 29 -1.00 -14.91 -13.64
N ARG A 30 -2.01 -15.24 -14.43
CA ARG A 30 -2.99 -14.25 -14.93
C ARG A 30 -3.79 -13.62 -13.79
N LEU A 31 -4.28 -14.41 -12.83
CA LEU A 31 -5.03 -13.91 -11.67
C LEU A 31 -4.16 -13.01 -10.79
N ALA A 32 -2.91 -13.40 -10.54
CA ALA A 32 -1.96 -12.58 -9.78
C ALA A 32 -1.70 -11.24 -10.48
N ASN A 33 -1.46 -11.26 -11.79
CA ASN A 33 -1.28 -10.03 -12.58
C ASN A 33 -2.52 -9.12 -12.53
N GLU A 34 -3.73 -9.68 -12.63
CA GLU A 34 -4.96 -8.90 -12.47
C GLU A 34 -5.05 -8.27 -11.09
N GLY A 35 -4.70 -9.01 -10.03
CA GLY A 35 -4.61 -8.50 -8.67
C GLY A 35 -3.68 -7.28 -8.58
N PHE A 36 -2.47 -7.37 -9.11
CA PHE A 36 -1.53 -6.25 -9.13
C PHE A 36 -2.03 -5.04 -9.93
N VAL A 37 -2.70 -5.26 -11.07
CA VAL A 37 -3.31 -4.18 -11.84
C VAL A 37 -4.37 -3.46 -11.02
N ARG A 38 -5.22 -4.19 -10.29
CA ARG A 38 -6.25 -3.60 -9.41
C ARG A 38 -5.62 -2.81 -8.26
N CYS A 39 -4.57 -3.32 -7.63
CA CYS A 39 -3.82 -2.61 -6.60
C CYS A 39 -3.20 -1.30 -7.14
N ARG A 40 -2.61 -1.33 -8.34
CA ARG A 40 -2.09 -0.11 -8.99
C ARG A 40 -3.19 0.90 -9.29
N ASN A 41 -4.35 0.46 -9.74
CA ASN A 41 -5.51 1.34 -9.97
C ASN A 41 -5.97 2.02 -8.68
N PHE A 42 -5.95 1.32 -7.55
CA PHE A 42 -6.21 1.89 -6.24
C PHE A 42 -5.20 3.00 -5.90
N VAL A 43 -3.91 2.73 -6.05
CA VAL A 43 -2.84 3.72 -5.81
C VAL A 43 -3.02 4.95 -6.71
N THR A 44 -3.20 4.74 -8.01
CA THR A 44 -3.38 5.82 -8.98
C THR A 44 -4.63 6.66 -8.67
N GLY A 45 -5.71 5.99 -8.28
CA GLY A 45 -6.96 6.65 -7.89
C GLY A 45 -6.75 7.58 -6.69
N TRP A 46 -6.13 7.11 -5.61
CA TRP A 46 -5.85 7.96 -4.45
C TRP A 46 -4.87 9.07 -4.75
N LEU A 47 -3.81 8.81 -5.50
CA LEU A 47 -2.83 9.83 -5.89
C LEU A 47 -3.41 10.95 -6.77
N ALA A 48 -4.48 10.66 -7.52
CA ALA A 48 -5.20 11.68 -8.27
C ALA A 48 -5.95 12.68 -7.38
N HIS A 49 -6.22 12.33 -6.12
CA HIS A 49 -6.88 13.16 -5.13
C HIS A 49 -5.91 13.78 -4.12
N ALA A 50 -4.61 13.54 -4.24
CA ALA A 50 -3.62 14.15 -3.37
C ALA A 50 -3.64 15.67 -3.47
N ASP A 51 -3.46 16.35 -2.34
CA ASP A 51 -3.36 17.81 -2.32
C ASP A 51 -2.15 18.28 -3.15
N PRO A 52 -2.33 19.18 -4.11
CA PRO A 52 -1.27 19.55 -5.05
C PRO A 52 -0.08 20.28 -4.39
N ASN A 53 -0.26 20.88 -3.23
CA ASN A 53 0.79 21.62 -2.52
C ASN A 53 1.64 20.72 -1.61
N THR A 54 1.02 19.71 -1.03
CA THR A 54 1.68 18.85 -0.04
C THR A 54 1.92 17.43 -0.55
N GLY A 55 1.17 16.97 -1.54
CA GLY A 55 1.18 15.59 -2.01
C GLY A 55 0.49 14.61 -1.06
N LEU A 56 -0.05 15.07 0.08
CA LEU A 56 -0.74 14.23 1.04
C LEU A 56 -2.16 13.89 0.56
N ILE A 57 -2.63 12.70 0.91
CA ILE A 57 -3.97 12.23 0.56
C ILE A 57 -5.00 12.75 1.57
N PRO A 58 -6.18 13.20 1.12
CA PRO A 58 -7.24 13.60 2.04
C PRO A 58 -7.79 12.40 2.82
N ARG A 59 -8.37 12.71 3.99
CA ARG A 59 -9.02 11.73 4.86
C ARG A 59 -10.06 10.88 4.13
N ASN A 60 -10.87 11.52 3.30
CA ASN A 60 -11.82 10.87 2.40
C ASN A 60 -12.18 11.78 1.23
N LEU A 61 -13.00 11.29 0.28
CA LEU A 61 -13.31 12.01 -0.94
C LEU A 61 -14.65 12.76 -0.92
N SER A 62 -15.46 12.61 0.12
CA SER A 62 -16.80 13.21 0.22
C SER A 62 -16.94 14.20 1.36
N GLN A 63 -16.52 13.83 2.57
CA GLN A 63 -16.59 14.64 3.76
C GLN A 63 -15.17 14.87 4.30
N ASP A 64 -14.95 16.00 4.95
CA ASP A 64 -13.65 16.34 5.54
C ASP A 64 -12.44 16.12 4.62
N LYS A 65 -12.66 16.22 3.31
CA LYS A 65 -11.62 16.05 2.29
C LYS A 65 -10.51 17.14 2.33
N ASN A 66 -10.70 18.15 3.18
CA ASN A 66 -9.75 19.24 3.35
C ASN A 66 -8.73 18.98 4.47
N ILE A 67 -8.69 17.78 5.00
CA ILE A 67 -7.76 17.40 6.06
C ILE A 67 -7.05 16.09 5.75
N TRP A 68 -5.84 15.99 6.27
CA TRP A 68 -5.12 14.75 6.49
C TRP A 68 -5.18 14.39 7.99
N ASN A 69 -5.30 13.13 8.33
CA ASN A 69 -5.17 12.63 9.69
C ASN A 69 -4.44 11.29 9.74
N ALA A 70 -3.89 10.95 10.90
CA ALA A 70 -3.10 9.75 11.09
C ALA A 70 -3.93 8.46 11.00
N GLN A 71 -5.13 8.47 11.55
CA GLN A 71 -5.96 7.27 11.69
C GLN A 71 -6.64 6.82 10.39
N ASP A 72 -7.07 7.74 9.54
CA ASP A 72 -7.78 7.41 8.31
C ASP A 72 -6.89 7.61 7.06
N SER A 73 -6.25 8.79 6.92
CA SER A 73 -5.43 9.08 5.72
C SER A 73 -4.17 8.21 5.68
N ALA A 74 -3.48 8.07 6.80
CA ALA A 74 -2.22 7.37 6.87
C ALA A 74 -2.40 5.89 7.19
N ALA A 75 -3.08 5.53 8.27
CA ALA A 75 -3.23 4.13 8.69
C ALA A 75 -3.94 3.28 7.64
N ASP A 76 -5.01 3.78 7.06
CA ASP A 76 -5.84 3.00 6.11
C ASP A 76 -5.27 2.96 4.69
N ASN A 77 -4.55 4.00 4.25
CA ASN A 77 -4.14 4.11 2.85
C ASN A 77 -2.63 3.92 2.61
N ASN A 78 -1.78 4.53 3.43
CA ASN A 78 -0.34 4.54 3.18
C ASN A 78 0.29 3.15 3.07
N PRO A 79 -0.04 2.16 3.94
CA PRO A 79 0.55 0.83 3.84
C PRO A 79 0.27 0.18 2.50
N PHE A 80 -0.97 0.22 2.03
CA PHE A 80 -1.36 -0.36 0.74
C PHE A 80 -0.71 0.34 -0.44
N MET A 81 -0.64 1.66 -0.41
CA MET A 81 -0.06 2.44 -1.49
C MET A 81 1.45 2.23 -1.58
N VAL A 82 2.14 2.31 -0.44
CA VAL A 82 3.60 2.15 -0.36
C VAL A 82 4.03 0.73 -0.74
N LEU A 83 3.36 -0.30 -0.18
CA LEU A 83 3.65 -1.70 -0.49
C LEU A 83 3.34 -2.04 -1.95
N THR A 84 2.20 -1.58 -2.47
CA THR A 84 1.86 -1.77 -3.88
C THR A 84 2.91 -1.15 -4.78
N ALA A 85 3.34 0.08 -4.50
CA ALA A 85 4.38 0.74 -5.26
C ALA A 85 5.72 -0.01 -5.16
N ALA A 86 6.12 -0.45 -3.95
CA ALA A 86 7.36 -1.21 -3.75
C ALA A 86 7.41 -2.50 -4.58
N ILE A 87 6.27 -3.19 -4.76
CA ILE A 87 6.18 -4.45 -5.49
C ILE A 87 6.03 -4.23 -7.00
N THR A 88 5.26 -3.21 -7.42
CA THR A 88 4.81 -3.08 -8.82
C THR A 88 5.38 -1.90 -9.59
N ASP A 89 5.94 -0.89 -8.91
CA ASP A 89 6.40 0.35 -9.53
C ASP A 89 7.53 1.01 -8.72
N ARG A 90 8.74 0.54 -8.91
CA ARG A 90 9.92 1.00 -8.19
C ARG A 90 10.16 2.50 -8.26
N PRO A 91 10.04 3.15 -9.44
CA PRO A 91 10.15 4.60 -9.54
C PRO A 91 9.11 5.35 -8.70
N LEU A 92 7.86 4.88 -8.66
CA LEU A 92 6.82 5.47 -7.82
C LEU A 92 7.15 5.31 -6.33
N PHE A 93 7.65 4.14 -5.93
CA PHE A 93 8.06 3.87 -4.54
C PHE A 93 9.20 4.78 -4.10
N GLU A 94 10.31 4.81 -4.84
CA GLU A 94 11.51 5.58 -4.51
C GLU A 94 11.33 7.11 -4.65
N GLY A 95 10.37 7.54 -5.46
CA GLY A 95 10.00 8.94 -5.63
C GLY A 95 8.82 9.33 -4.76
N ARG A 96 7.65 9.45 -5.39
CA ARG A 96 6.45 10.06 -4.82
C ARG A 96 5.99 9.43 -3.50
N MET A 97 6.12 8.10 -3.31
CA MET A 97 5.71 7.47 -2.05
C MET A 97 6.61 7.87 -0.88
N LEU A 98 7.93 7.83 -1.08
CA LEU A 98 8.86 8.26 -0.03
C LEU A 98 8.78 9.76 0.24
N ASP A 99 8.55 10.58 -0.77
CA ASP A 99 8.39 12.03 -0.60
C ASP A 99 7.09 12.36 0.14
N MET A 100 6.01 11.61 -0.10
CA MET A 100 4.76 11.73 0.65
C MET A 100 5.00 11.43 2.14
N LEU A 101 5.68 10.34 2.49
CA LEU A 101 5.97 9.98 3.88
C LEU A 101 6.87 11.02 4.57
N LYS A 102 7.89 11.54 3.87
CA LYS A 102 8.74 12.63 4.40
C LYS A 102 7.95 13.92 4.64
N THR A 103 7.07 14.29 3.70
CA THR A 103 6.22 15.48 3.80
C THR A 103 5.23 15.34 4.95
N GLU A 104 4.63 14.15 5.10
CA GLU A 104 3.75 13.80 6.20
C GLU A 104 4.47 14.01 7.54
N ALA A 105 5.62 13.35 7.75
CA ALA A 105 6.40 13.50 8.97
C ALA A 105 6.75 14.96 9.26
N LYS A 106 7.10 15.74 8.23
CA LYS A 106 7.47 17.17 8.36
C LYS A 106 6.30 18.06 8.74
N LEU A 107 5.11 17.86 8.14
CA LEU A 107 3.97 18.77 8.28
C LEU A 107 3.06 18.41 9.45
N THR A 108 3.01 17.14 9.85
CA THR A 108 2.01 16.65 10.79
C THR A 108 2.56 16.37 12.19
N SER A 109 3.87 16.22 12.35
CA SER A 109 4.50 16.03 13.67
C SER A 109 4.30 17.26 14.56
N ARG A 110 3.56 17.09 15.66
CA ARG A 110 3.20 18.20 16.55
C ARG A 110 3.79 18.07 17.97
N ILE A 111 3.72 16.86 18.54
CA ILE A 111 4.24 16.58 19.87
C ILE A 111 5.28 15.47 19.75
N GLY A 112 6.54 15.82 19.86
CA GLY A 112 7.61 14.92 19.48
C GLY A 112 7.42 14.55 17.99
N ASN A 113 7.36 13.26 17.71
CA ASN A 113 7.10 12.74 16.35
C ASN A 113 5.65 12.26 16.17
N LEU A 114 4.74 12.56 17.12
CA LEU A 114 3.35 12.15 17.02
C LEU A 114 2.60 13.08 16.06
N PRO A 115 1.94 12.54 15.02
CA PRO A 115 1.19 13.32 14.05
C PRO A 115 -0.14 13.82 14.61
N ASP A 116 -0.52 15.04 14.22
CA ASP A 116 -1.84 15.63 14.45
C ASP A 116 -2.50 15.97 13.10
N THR A 117 -3.80 16.20 13.12
CA THR A 117 -4.61 16.52 11.94
C THR A 117 -4.12 17.80 11.27
N TYR A 118 -3.81 17.70 9.97
CA TYR A 118 -3.36 18.81 9.13
C TYR A 118 -4.48 19.27 8.21
N SER A 119 -4.69 20.58 8.12
CA SER A 119 -5.66 21.21 7.22
C SER A 119 -4.98 21.74 5.95
N PHE A 120 -5.41 21.26 4.79
CA PHE A 120 -4.88 21.70 3.50
C PHE A 120 -5.21 23.17 3.22
N SER A 121 -6.44 23.61 3.53
CA SER A 121 -6.81 25.02 3.30
C SER A 121 -6.13 25.99 4.25
N LYS A 122 -5.90 25.57 5.50
CA LYS A 122 -5.19 26.41 6.48
C LYS A 122 -3.67 26.35 6.34
N GLN A 123 -3.14 25.32 5.67
CA GLN A 123 -1.72 24.97 5.59
C GLN A 123 -1.04 24.85 6.97
N ARG A 124 -1.78 24.37 7.96
CA ARG A 124 -1.35 24.16 9.35
C ARG A 124 -2.21 23.12 10.03
N PHE A 125 -1.95 22.87 11.30
CA PHE A 125 -2.80 22.00 12.11
C PHE A 125 -4.26 22.47 12.10
N GLN A 126 -5.18 21.49 12.10
CA GLN A 126 -6.62 21.73 12.10
C GLN A 126 -7.06 22.58 13.31
N SER A 127 -6.50 22.31 14.48
CA SER A 127 -6.75 22.99 15.74
C SER A 127 -5.51 23.74 16.21
N ASP A 128 -5.69 24.95 16.78
CA ASP A 128 -4.60 25.72 17.35
C ASP A 128 -4.05 25.09 18.64
N GLN A 129 -4.91 24.47 19.43
CA GLN A 129 -4.51 23.73 20.62
C GLN A 129 -4.46 22.20 20.32
N PRO A 130 -3.40 21.51 20.79
CA PRO A 130 -3.31 20.07 20.63
C PRO A 130 -4.34 19.35 21.52
N ASP A 131 -5.05 18.39 20.93
CA ASP A 131 -5.86 17.41 21.65
C ASP A 131 -5.03 16.13 21.86
N LEU A 132 -4.49 15.97 23.07
CA LEU A 132 -3.60 14.85 23.39
C LEU A 132 -4.27 13.50 23.21
N ALA A 133 -5.54 13.36 23.58
CA ALA A 133 -6.26 12.10 23.47
C ALA A 133 -6.39 11.70 21.99
N ARG A 134 -6.75 12.63 21.14
CA ARG A 134 -6.85 12.41 19.69
C ARG A 134 -5.49 12.13 19.04
N ILE A 135 -4.45 12.87 19.41
CA ILE A 135 -3.09 12.68 18.90
C ILE A 135 -2.58 11.29 19.27
N ILE A 136 -2.72 10.87 20.53
CA ILE A 136 -2.29 9.55 20.99
C ILE A 136 -3.07 8.44 20.27
N PHE A 137 -4.39 8.56 20.19
CA PHE A 137 -5.24 7.59 19.52
C PHE A 137 -4.86 7.47 18.02
N GLY A 138 -4.84 8.57 17.29
CA GLY A 138 -4.49 8.56 15.86
C GLY A 138 -3.07 8.06 15.58
N SER A 139 -2.11 8.41 16.45
CA SER A 139 -0.74 7.90 16.34
C SER A 139 -0.64 6.41 16.62
N ALA A 140 -1.43 5.89 17.57
CA ALA A 140 -1.48 4.45 17.86
C ALA A 140 -2.08 3.65 16.68
N GLU A 141 -3.17 4.14 16.08
CA GLU A 141 -3.75 3.54 14.87
C GLU A 141 -2.75 3.56 13.72
N TYR A 142 -2.10 4.69 13.48
CA TYR A 142 -1.09 4.79 12.42
C TYR A 142 0.12 3.88 12.66
N ALA A 143 0.60 3.78 13.88
CA ALA A 143 1.67 2.85 14.22
C ALA A 143 1.26 1.40 13.98
N LYS A 144 0.09 1.00 14.47
CA LYS A 144 -0.43 -0.37 14.42
C LYS A 144 -0.76 -0.81 12.99
N ASP A 145 -1.55 -0.02 12.28
CA ASP A 145 -2.13 -0.40 10.99
C ASP A 145 -1.31 0.11 9.80
N GLY A 146 -0.48 1.13 10.00
CA GLY A 146 0.36 1.76 8.98
C GLY A 146 1.83 1.38 9.05
N LEU A 147 2.53 1.86 10.07
CA LEU A 147 4.00 1.82 10.10
C LEU A 147 4.56 0.42 10.41
N LEU A 148 3.94 -0.33 11.35
CA LEU A 148 4.39 -1.67 11.69
C LEU A 148 4.28 -2.64 10.50
N PRO A 149 3.17 -2.72 9.78
CA PRO A 149 3.08 -3.52 8.55
C PRO A 149 4.12 -3.12 7.50
N LEU A 150 4.36 -1.81 7.30
CA LEU A 150 5.41 -1.36 6.37
C LEU A 150 6.79 -1.84 6.80
N THR A 151 7.11 -1.73 8.09
CA THR A 151 8.40 -2.19 8.64
C THR A 151 8.56 -3.71 8.52
N GLU A 152 7.49 -4.47 8.73
CA GLU A 152 7.49 -5.93 8.59
C GLU A 152 7.79 -6.36 7.15
N TYR A 153 7.11 -5.78 6.16
CA TYR A 153 7.22 -6.17 4.76
C TYR A 153 8.43 -5.59 4.03
N LEU A 154 8.83 -4.36 4.33
CA LEU A 154 9.95 -3.70 3.68
C LEU A 154 11.29 -3.97 4.39
N GLY A 155 11.23 -4.56 5.57
CA GLY A 155 12.39 -4.77 6.41
C GLY A 155 12.88 -3.49 7.08
N LYS A 156 14.04 -3.56 7.73
CA LYS A 156 14.66 -2.37 8.31
C LYS A 156 14.99 -1.42 7.17
N SER A 157 14.44 -0.22 7.23
CA SER A 157 14.90 0.87 6.36
C SER A 157 16.41 1.03 6.52
N PRO A 158 17.15 1.20 5.43
CA PRO A 158 18.55 1.50 5.49
C PRO A 158 18.83 2.80 6.26
#